data_03f50ac4481c756e7a507914415c72c5
#
_entry.id   03f50ac4481c756e7a507914415c72c5
#
_cell.length_a   1.000
_cell.length_b   1.000
_cell.length_c   1.000
_cell.angle_alpha   90.00
_cell.angle_beta   90.00
_cell.angle_gamma   90.00
#
_symmetry.space_group_name_H-M   'P 1'
#
loop_
_entity.id
_entity.type
_entity.pdbx_description
1 polymer ?
#
loop_
_entity_poly.entity_id
_entity_poly.type
_entity_poly.pdbx_seq_one_letter_code
_entity_poly.pdbx_strand_id
1 'polypeptide(L)'
;MKPTPKGWPRLSAAIFYDDAAGAIDWLCRAFGFEVRLKVEGDGGRIEHSELVYGEALVMVGQSGDSPRRPKVPRGASPRSIGGANTHSLMLFVDNVEEHHRHAHAAGAIVVEEPAVHDYGADHWADRSYGALDPEGHLWWFTERVRNPPVSN
;
A
#
# COMPACT_ATOMS: atom_id res chain seq x y z
N MET A 1 -6.99 25.04 8.64
CA MET A 1 -6.03 24.36 7.75
C MET A 1 -6.52 24.50 6.31
N LYS A 2 -5.66 24.84 5.35
CA LYS A 2 -6.06 24.91 3.93
C LYS A 2 -6.40 23.50 3.39
N PRO A 3 -7.32 23.39 2.41
CA PRO A 3 -7.60 22.11 1.75
C PRO A 3 -6.36 21.57 1.04
N THR A 4 -6.33 20.27 0.82
CA THR A 4 -5.29 19.63 -0.01
C THR A 4 -5.50 19.98 -1.48
N PRO A 5 -4.47 19.87 -2.32
CA PRO A 5 -4.66 19.93 -3.76
C PRO A 5 -5.69 18.90 -4.22
N LYS A 6 -6.42 19.22 -5.29
CA LYS A 6 -7.44 18.33 -5.83
C LYS A 6 -6.83 16.97 -6.19
N GLY A 7 -7.45 15.91 -5.74
CA GLY A 7 -7.01 14.53 -5.98
C GLY A 7 -5.81 14.08 -5.14
N TRP A 8 -5.44 14.84 -4.09
CA TRP A 8 -4.38 14.46 -3.17
C TRP A 8 -4.91 14.26 -1.76
N PRO A 9 -4.64 13.12 -1.12
CA PRO A 9 -4.86 12.97 0.31
C PRO A 9 -3.86 13.85 1.08
N ARG A 10 -4.15 14.15 2.34
CA ARG A 10 -3.25 14.96 3.17
C ARG A 10 -1.95 14.22 3.52
N LEU A 11 -2.00 12.92 3.59
CA LEU A 11 -0.87 12.02 3.79
C LEU A 11 -0.81 11.04 2.63
N SER A 12 0.38 10.85 2.08
CA SER A 12 0.68 9.81 1.08
C SER A 12 1.96 9.11 1.48
N ALA A 13 2.04 7.82 1.24
CA ALA A 13 3.25 7.04 1.44
C ALA A 13 4.09 7.00 0.16
N ALA A 14 5.42 6.99 0.32
CA ALA A 14 6.35 6.60 -0.73
C ALA A 14 6.97 5.25 -0.36
N ILE A 15 6.88 4.29 -1.26
CA ILE A 15 7.31 2.92 -1.07
C ILE A 15 8.39 2.61 -2.11
N PHE A 16 9.44 1.91 -1.70
CA PHE A 16 10.61 1.69 -2.55
C PHE A 16 10.79 0.22 -2.87
N TYR A 17 11.03 -0.07 -4.14
CA TYR A 17 11.22 -1.41 -4.68
C TYR A 17 12.53 -1.51 -5.46
N ASP A 18 13.15 -2.67 -5.43
CA ASP A 18 14.32 -2.97 -6.27
C ASP A 18 13.91 -3.11 -7.73
N ASP A 19 12.69 -3.63 -7.99
CA ASP A 19 12.01 -3.62 -9.28
C ASP A 19 10.72 -2.81 -9.20
N ALA A 20 10.84 -1.49 -9.23
CA ALA A 20 9.68 -0.60 -9.10
C ALA A 20 8.68 -0.73 -10.26
N ALA A 21 9.15 -0.97 -11.48
CA ALA A 21 8.26 -1.15 -12.63
C ALA A 21 7.41 -2.41 -12.50
N GLY A 22 8.05 -3.54 -12.18
CA GLY A 22 7.34 -4.80 -11.93
C GLY A 22 6.41 -4.73 -10.71
N ALA A 23 6.81 -3.99 -9.67
CA ALA A 23 5.97 -3.78 -8.49
C ALA A 23 4.70 -2.99 -8.82
N ILE A 24 4.77 -1.94 -9.64
CA ILE A 24 3.60 -1.17 -10.09
C ILE A 24 2.60 -2.09 -10.79
N ASP A 25 3.06 -2.87 -11.76
CA ASP A 25 2.20 -3.79 -12.50
C ASP A 25 1.56 -4.84 -11.58
N TRP A 26 2.34 -5.35 -10.64
CA TRP A 26 1.84 -6.33 -9.68
C TRP A 26 0.82 -5.75 -8.70
N LEU A 27 1.08 -4.56 -8.13
CA LEU A 27 0.15 -3.88 -7.21
C LEU A 27 -1.19 -3.59 -7.87
N CYS A 28 -1.17 -3.17 -9.14
CA CYS A 28 -2.40 -2.97 -9.91
C CYS A 28 -3.16 -4.29 -10.09
N ARG A 29 -2.48 -5.35 -10.51
CA ARG A 29 -3.10 -6.65 -10.77
C ARG A 29 -3.57 -7.36 -9.50
N ALA A 30 -2.77 -7.32 -8.42
CA ALA A 30 -3.03 -8.10 -7.21
C ALA A 30 -3.86 -7.35 -6.17
N PHE A 31 -3.61 -6.06 -5.99
CA PHE A 31 -4.25 -5.26 -4.95
C PHE A 31 -5.28 -4.25 -5.48
N GLY A 32 -5.45 -4.18 -6.80
CA GLY A 32 -6.49 -3.36 -7.41
C GLY A 32 -6.16 -1.86 -7.49
N PHE A 33 -4.88 -1.49 -7.38
CA PHE A 33 -4.47 -0.11 -7.63
C PHE A 33 -4.60 0.26 -9.10
N GLU A 34 -4.75 1.55 -9.36
CA GLU A 34 -4.73 2.14 -10.68
C GLU A 34 -3.57 3.13 -10.81
N VAL A 35 -2.88 3.12 -11.94
CA VAL A 35 -1.80 4.07 -12.21
C VAL A 35 -2.40 5.42 -12.56
N ARG A 36 -2.17 6.43 -11.72
CA ARG A 36 -2.53 7.82 -12.02
C ARG A 36 -1.43 8.53 -12.81
N LEU A 37 -0.18 8.28 -12.45
CA LEU A 37 1.00 8.83 -13.10
C LEU A 37 2.15 7.84 -13.03
N LYS A 38 2.90 7.73 -14.11
CA LYS A 38 4.17 6.98 -14.16
C LYS A 38 5.16 7.76 -15.01
N VAL A 39 6.31 8.10 -14.44
CA VAL A 39 7.42 8.77 -15.12
C VAL A 39 8.60 7.83 -15.13
N GLU A 40 8.97 7.39 -16.31
CA GLU A 40 10.13 6.53 -16.53
C GLU A 40 11.34 7.36 -16.95
N GLY A 41 12.48 7.04 -16.40
CA GLY A 41 13.78 7.56 -16.77
C GLY A 41 14.58 6.56 -17.61
N ASP A 42 15.88 6.78 -17.68
CA ASP A 42 16.79 5.95 -18.44
C ASP A 42 16.77 4.49 -17.94
N GLY A 43 16.78 3.54 -18.89
CA GLY A 43 16.80 2.11 -18.60
C GLY A 43 15.53 1.57 -17.94
N GLY A 44 14.40 2.27 -18.04
CA GLY A 44 13.13 1.86 -17.43
C GLY A 44 13.05 2.11 -15.92
N ARG A 45 13.97 2.88 -15.37
CA ARG A 45 13.96 3.30 -13.96
C ARG A 45 12.71 4.15 -13.69
N ILE A 46 12.00 3.85 -12.62
CA ILE A 46 10.87 4.68 -12.20
C ILE A 46 11.39 5.92 -11.46
N GLU A 47 11.25 7.07 -12.09
CA GLU A 47 11.61 8.37 -11.51
C GLU A 47 10.53 8.91 -10.58
N HIS A 48 9.27 8.67 -10.90
CA HIS A 48 8.12 9.00 -10.09
C HIS A 48 6.92 8.17 -10.51
N SER A 49 6.10 7.76 -9.57
CA SER A 49 4.80 7.17 -9.86
C SER A 49 3.77 7.51 -8.80
N GLU A 50 2.51 7.46 -9.18
CA GLU A 50 1.36 7.67 -8.33
C GLU A 50 0.33 6.59 -8.63
N LEU A 51 0.03 5.77 -7.64
CA LEU A 51 -0.99 4.74 -7.70
C LEU A 51 -2.13 5.13 -6.77
N VAL A 52 -3.36 4.95 -7.23
CA VAL A 52 -4.56 5.29 -6.47
C VAL A 52 -5.43 4.06 -6.24
N TYR A 53 -6.14 4.06 -5.11
CA TYR A 53 -7.22 3.14 -4.77
C TYR A 53 -8.29 3.96 -4.05
N GLY A 54 -9.39 4.29 -4.74
CA GLY A 54 -10.34 5.28 -4.22
C GLY A 54 -9.64 6.60 -3.86
N GLU A 55 -9.75 7.03 -2.61
CA GLU A 55 -9.11 8.25 -2.10
C GLU A 55 -7.65 8.03 -1.67
N ALA A 56 -7.20 6.79 -1.58
CA ALA A 56 -5.82 6.50 -1.19
C ALA A 56 -4.86 6.78 -2.34
N LEU A 57 -3.65 7.23 -1.99
CA LEU A 57 -2.57 7.45 -2.93
C LEU A 57 -1.26 6.97 -2.34
N VAL A 58 -0.55 6.15 -3.10
CA VAL A 58 0.83 5.76 -2.80
C VAL A 58 1.74 6.12 -3.98
N MET A 59 2.98 6.45 -3.67
CA MET A 59 4.03 6.66 -4.66
C MET A 59 4.96 5.45 -4.63
N VAL A 60 5.22 4.86 -5.79
CA VAL A 60 6.17 3.76 -5.93
C VAL A 60 7.44 4.28 -6.59
N GLY A 61 8.56 4.08 -5.94
CA GLY A 61 9.85 4.53 -6.41
C GLY A 61 10.90 3.42 -6.44
N GLN A 62 11.97 3.67 -7.19
CA GLN A 62 13.13 2.80 -7.24
C GLN A 62 13.93 2.91 -5.94
N SER A 63 14.34 1.78 -5.36
CA SER A 63 15.27 1.75 -4.23
C SER A 63 16.65 2.29 -4.62
N GLY A 64 17.44 2.63 -3.61
CA GLY A 64 18.79 3.16 -3.79
C GLY A 64 18.88 4.68 -3.66
N ASP A 65 20.04 5.21 -4.02
CA ASP A 65 20.33 6.63 -3.93
C ASP A 65 19.63 7.41 -5.04
N SER A 66 19.23 8.65 -4.73
CA SER A 66 18.69 9.58 -5.72
C SER A 66 19.78 10.56 -6.15
N PRO A 67 20.25 10.53 -7.40
CA PRO A 67 21.22 11.49 -7.90
C PRO A 67 20.72 12.94 -7.83
N ARG A 68 19.41 13.14 -7.95
CA ARG A 68 18.76 14.45 -7.86
C ARG A 68 18.61 14.96 -6.43
N ARG A 69 18.73 14.09 -5.42
CA ARG A 69 18.52 14.42 -4.00
C ARG A 69 19.58 13.74 -3.12
N PRO A 70 20.86 14.10 -3.27
CA PRO A 70 21.97 13.37 -2.63
C PRO A 70 21.99 13.44 -1.10
N LYS A 71 21.21 14.36 -0.50
CA LYS A 71 21.08 14.48 0.96
C LYS A 71 19.89 13.73 1.54
N VAL A 72 19.01 13.20 0.69
CA VAL A 72 17.88 12.39 1.13
C VAL A 72 18.37 10.98 1.37
N PRO A 73 18.06 10.35 2.52
CA PRO A 73 18.40 8.95 2.74
C PRO A 73 17.88 8.08 1.62
N ARG A 74 18.66 7.09 1.21
CA ARG A 74 18.25 6.16 0.16
C ARG A 74 16.99 5.39 0.56
N GLY A 75 16.09 5.17 -0.39
CA GLY A 75 15.00 4.23 -0.23
C GLY A 75 15.51 2.80 -0.27
N ALA A 76 14.90 1.92 0.52
CA ALA A 76 15.23 0.50 0.55
C ALA A 76 13.96 -0.35 0.43
N SER A 77 14.07 -1.44 -0.33
CA SER A 77 13.08 -2.51 -0.34
C SER A 77 13.29 -3.42 0.88
N PRO A 78 12.24 -3.99 1.50
CA PRO A 78 12.40 -5.02 2.52
C PRO A 78 13.32 -6.16 2.09
N ARG A 79 13.25 -6.56 0.82
CA ARG A 79 14.14 -7.59 0.22
C ARG A 79 15.62 -7.27 0.43
N SER A 80 16.01 -5.99 0.29
CA SER A 80 17.41 -5.56 0.39
C SER A 80 17.87 -5.32 1.83
N ILE A 81 16.97 -5.42 2.83
CA ILE A 81 17.27 -5.24 4.26
C ILE A 81 16.85 -6.44 5.11
N GLY A 82 16.93 -7.65 4.54
CA GLY A 82 16.65 -8.90 5.25
C GLY A 82 15.17 -9.14 5.56
N GLY A 83 14.25 -8.53 4.83
CA GLY A 83 12.79 -8.68 4.99
C GLY A 83 12.19 -7.79 6.08
N ALA A 84 12.98 -6.91 6.71
CA ALA A 84 12.47 -5.98 7.71
C ALA A 84 11.56 -4.90 7.10
N ASN A 85 10.48 -4.57 7.81
CA ASN A 85 9.60 -3.45 7.47
C ASN A 85 9.77 -2.34 8.50
N THR A 86 9.89 -1.09 8.05
CA THR A 86 9.92 0.09 8.91
C THR A 86 8.53 0.72 9.09
N HIS A 87 7.54 0.24 8.33
CA HIS A 87 6.15 0.64 8.37
C HIS A 87 5.27 -0.47 7.77
N SER A 88 4.00 -0.40 8.00
CA SER A 88 3.00 -1.14 7.25
C SER A 88 1.98 -0.18 6.66
N LEU A 89 1.27 -0.61 5.64
CA LEU A 89 0.23 0.16 4.99
C LEU A 89 -1.12 -0.51 5.26
N MET A 90 -2.13 0.28 5.57
CA MET A 90 -3.48 -0.21 5.74
C MET A 90 -4.39 0.45 4.73
N LEU A 91 -5.20 -0.35 4.06
CA LEU A 91 -6.14 0.07 3.04
C LEU A 91 -7.54 -0.47 3.38
N PHE A 92 -8.54 0.40 3.37
CA PHE A 92 -9.92 -0.05 3.42
C PHE A 92 -10.34 -0.59 2.05
N VAL A 93 -10.96 -1.77 2.07
CA VAL A 93 -11.54 -2.44 0.90
C VAL A 93 -13.01 -2.76 1.17
N ASP A 94 -13.80 -2.88 0.12
CA ASP A 94 -15.25 -3.10 0.26
C ASP A 94 -15.59 -4.53 0.71
N ASN A 95 -14.75 -5.52 0.35
CA ASN A 95 -14.95 -6.93 0.69
C ASN A 95 -13.60 -7.61 0.88
N VAL A 96 -13.23 -7.86 2.12
CA VAL A 96 -11.95 -8.47 2.50
C VAL A 96 -11.81 -9.90 1.96
N GLU A 97 -12.86 -10.70 1.98
CA GLU A 97 -12.79 -12.09 1.52
C GLU A 97 -12.54 -12.19 0.00
N GLU A 98 -13.16 -11.32 -0.77
CA GLU A 98 -12.96 -11.26 -2.21
C GLU A 98 -11.58 -10.73 -2.56
N HIS A 99 -11.16 -9.64 -1.91
CA HIS A 99 -9.83 -9.05 -2.08
C HIS A 99 -8.72 -10.03 -1.72
N HIS A 100 -8.86 -10.74 -0.59
CA HIS A 100 -7.92 -11.78 -0.14
C HIS A 100 -7.77 -12.88 -1.21
N ARG A 101 -8.90 -13.45 -1.69
CA ARG A 101 -8.89 -14.50 -2.71
C ARG A 101 -8.16 -14.06 -3.98
N HIS A 102 -8.45 -12.82 -4.42
CA HIS A 102 -7.83 -12.25 -5.62
C HIS A 102 -6.33 -12.01 -5.43
N ALA A 103 -5.94 -11.39 -4.33
CA ALA A 103 -4.55 -11.11 -4.00
C ALA A 103 -3.72 -12.40 -3.85
N HIS A 104 -4.25 -13.39 -3.15
CA HIS A 104 -3.61 -14.72 -3.00
C HIS A 104 -3.40 -15.39 -4.36
N ALA A 105 -4.43 -15.41 -5.22
CA ALA A 105 -4.33 -15.96 -6.57
C ALA A 105 -3.30 -15.23 -7.44
N ALA A 106 -3.06 -13.95 -7.18
CA ALA A 106 -2.05 -13.13 -7.86
C ALA A 106 -0.64 -13.25 -7.25
N GLY A 107 -0.46 -14.08 -6.22
CA GLY A 107 0.84 -14.39 -5.62
C GLY A 107 1.20 -13.57 -4.38
N ALA A 108 0.25 -12.91 -3.73
CA ALA A 108 0.46 -12.29 -2.43
C ALA A 108 0.76 -13.37 -1.37
N ILE A 109 1.72 -13.12 -0.50
CA ILE A 109 2.03 -14.01 0.61
C ILE A 109 1.17 -13.60 1.79
N VAL A 110 0.12 -14.37 2.07
CA VAL A 110 -0.76 -14.13 3.22
C VAL A 110 0.01 -14.46 4.50
N VAL A 111 0.11 -13.48 5.39
CA VAL A 111 0.77 -13.62 6.70
C VAL A 111 -0.23 -13.66 7.86
N GLU A 112 -1.45 -13.17 7.62
CA GLU A 112 -2.58 -13.30 8.53
C GLU A 112 -3.85 -13.47 7.71
N GLU A 113 -4.58 -14.55 7.98
CA GLU A 113 -5.84 -14.88 7.28
C GLU A 113 -6.96 -13.91 7.68
N PRO A 114 -7.99 -13.74 6.83
CA PRO A 114 -9.13 -12.91 7.14
C PRO A 114 -9.77 -13.27 8.48
N ALA A 115 -9.84 -12.30 9.38
CA ALA A 115 -10.45 -12.45 10.70
C ALA A 115 -11.19 -11.18 11.12
N VAL A 116 -12.23 -11.34 11.95
CA VAL A 116 -12.96 -10.23 12.55
C VAL A 116 -12.31 -9.88 13.89
N HIS A 117 -11.96 -8.63 14.04
CA HIS A 117 -11.47 -8.03 15.29
C HIS A 117 -12.54 -7.09 15.84
N ASP A 118 -13.13 -7.48 16.97
CA ASP A 118 -14.15 -6.69 17.67
C ASP A 118 -13.51 -5.92 18.82
N TYR A 119 -13.56 -4.60 18.75
CA TYR A 119 -12.95 -3.70 19.74
C TYR A 119 -13.91 -3.29 20.86
N GLY A 120 -15.08 -3.92 20.97
CA GLY A 120 -16.08 -3.70 22.02
C GLY A 120 -17.29 -2.92 21.54
N ALA A 121 -18.36 -2.95 22.34
CA ALA A 121 -19.67 -2.41 21.98
C ALA A 121 -19.66 -0.90 21.69
N ASP A 122 -18.79 -0.15 22.39
CA ASP A 122 -18.65 1.31 22.26
C ASP A 122 -17.68 1.73 21.15
N HIS A 123 -17.08 0.75 20.48
CA HIS A 123 -16.10 0.95 19.42
C HIS A 123 -16.59 0.33 18.12
N TRP A 124 -15.66 -0.11 17.29
CA TRP A 124 -15.94 -0.69 15.98
C TRP A 124 -15.52 -2.16 15.94
N ALA A 125 -15.90 -2.81 14.86
CA ALA A 125 -15.36 -4.10 14.49
C ALA A 125 -14.92 -4.06 13.02
N ASP A 126 -13.75 -4.61 12.76
CA ASP A 126 -13.16 -4.72 11.42
C ASP A 126 -12.90 -6.18 11.09
N ARG A 127 -13.08 -6.52 9.81
CA ARG A 127 -12.50 -7.73 9.24
C ARG A 127 -11.23 -7.32 8.51
N SER A 128 -10.11 -7.99 8.75
CA SER A 128 -8.85 -7.68 8.09
C SER A 128 -8.02 -8.92 7.81
N TYR A 129 -7.11 -8.80 6.85
CA TYR A 129 -6.03 -9.76 6.62
C TYR A 129 -4.72 -9.03 6.33
N GLY A 130 -3.61 -9.72 6.54
CA GLY A 130 -2.27 -9.22 6.27
C GLY A 130 -1.59 -9.98 5.13
N ALA A 131 -0.93 -9.27 4.23
CA ALA A 131 -0.19 -9.86 3.14
C ALA A 131 1.12 -9.12 2.86
N LEU A 132 2.09 -9.86 2.33
CA LEU A 132 3.31 -9.30 1.76
C LEU A 132 3.19 -9.25 0.24
N ASP A 133 3.69 -8.16 -0.34
CA ASP A 133 3.93 -8.07 -1.77
C ASP A 133 5.23 -8.81 -2.18
N PRO A 134 5.58 -8.89 -3.47
CA PRO A 134 6.73 -9.66 -3.93
C PRO A 134 8.08 -9.24 -3.35
N GLU A 135 8.20 -8.02 -2.84
CA GLU A 135 9.43 -7.55 -2.21
C GLU A 135 9.36 -7.46 -0.70
N GLY A 136 8.23 -7.90 -0.11
CA GLY A 136 8.08 -8.09 1.31
C GLY A 136 7.53 -6.86 2.07
N HIS A 137 6.97 -5.86 1.39
CA HIS A 137 6.24 -4.81 2.10
C HIS A 137 4.96 -5.39 2.70
N LEU A 138 4.67 -5.01 3.95
CA LEU A 138 3.50 -5.46 4.68
C LEU A 138 2.30 -4.56 4.42
N TRP A 139 1.22 -5.18 3.97
CA TRP A 139 -0.07 -4.57 3.71
C TRP A 139 -1.16 -5.18 4.58
N TRP A 140 -2.02 -4.31 5.12
CA TRP A 140 -3.25 -4.69 5.81
C TRP A 140 -4.44 -4.23 4.97
N PHE A 141 -5.36 -5.14 4.72
CA PHE A 141 -6.60 -4.85 4.00
C PHE A 141 -7.75 -5.02 4.98
N THR A 142 -8.59 -4.00 5.09
CA THR A 142 -9.56 -3.89 6.17
C THR A 142 -10.93 -3.52 5.62
N GLU A 143 -11.96 -4.21 6.11
CA GLU A 143 -13.37 -3.92 5.88
C GLU A 143 -14.02 -3.56 7.22
N ARG A 144 -14.68 -2.40 7.30
CA ARG A 144 -15.44 -2.01 8.47
C ARG A 144 -16.75 -2.81 8.55
N VAL A 145 -16.87 -3.76 9.50
CA VAL A 145 -18.06 -4.59 9.67
C VAL A 145 -19.04 -4.01 10.70
N ARG A 146 -18.58 -3.15 11.62
CA ARG A 146 -19.43 -2.39 12.54
C ARG A 146 -18.82 -1.03 12.86
N ASN A 147 -19.57 0.04 12.66
CA ASN A 147 -19.19 1.38 13.11
C ASN A 147 -19.40 1.56 14.62
N PRO A 148 -18.69 2.48 15.28
CA PRO A 148 -19.01 2.87 16.66
C PRO A 148 -20.42 3.45 16.72
N PRO A 149 -21.11 3.36 17.88
CA PRO A 149 -22.39 4.01 18.09
C PRO A 149 -22.27 5.52 17.82
N VAL A 150 -23.32 6.09 17.20
CA VAL A 150 -23.38 7.54 17.01
C VAL A 150 -23.58 8.18 18.39
N SER A 151 -22.62 9.00 18.83
CA SER A 151 -22.80 9.82 20.04
C SER A 151 -23.91 10.83 19.78
N ASN A 152 -25.02 10.73 20.52
CA ASN A 152 -26.07 11.73 20.51
C ASN A 152 -25.59 13.01 21.21
#